data_54f7a4b7dd7629b459427b6f682d2bb8
#
_entry.id   54f7a4b7dd7629b459427b6f682d2bb8
#
_cell.length_a   1.000
_cell.length_b   1.000
_cell.length_c   1.000
_cell.angle_alpha   90.00
_cell.angle_beta   90.00
_cell.angle_gamma   90.00
#
_symmetry.space_group_name_H-M   'P 1'
#
loop_
_entity.id
_entity.type
_entity.pdbx_description
1 polymer ?
#
loop_
_entity_poly.entity_id
_entity_poly.type
_entity_poly.pdbx_seq_one_letter_code
_entity_poly.pdbx_strand_id
1 'polypeptide(L)'
;MDRETFREQLLAVMEKKVHWAWPMFTSGLVRKDRLHLHFEQEYETYVRDFPILVGRAYVRCPIPEIRRSLAENLYEEETGGLVAGSPHPLLFLEYPRGLGMDLKRFEQVELLPAAKRYRRFLDDATQHFGWDIAAAVVTIFVEGSSDERSALELKEQKPPAPLEEHPLVKYYGLPVARLALTKAHRQVEGSHRAAAWDAILNHVLPMRRGAVVRTMNEALDLWSAYRDAVAETCGLTRPIAGAEPAVDSLAEVA
;
A
#
# COMPACT_ATOMS: atom_id res chain seq x y z
N MET A 1 24.81 -8.49 -10.31
CA MET A 1 24.61 -7.27 -9.50
C MET A 1 25.02 -7.59 -8.08
N ASP A 2 25.88 -6.77 -7.46
CA ASP A 2 26.24 -6.89 -6.04
C ASP A 2 25.08 -6.47 -5.13
N ARG A 3 25.25 -6.66 -3.81
CA ARG A 3 24.19 -6.43 -2.82
C ARG A 3 23.85 -4.94 -2.66
N GLU A 4 24.86 -4.07 -2.68
CA GLU A 4 24.65 -2.63 -2.45
C GLU A 4 23.97 -1.99 -3.66
N THR A 5 24.44 -2.30 -4.87
CA THR A 5 23.75 -1.87 -6.10
C THR A 5 22.29 -2.34 -6.14
N PHE A 6 22.03 -3.57 -5.67
CA PHE A 6 20.68 -4.10 -5.61
C PHE A 6 19.80 -3.32 -4.62
N ARG A 7 20.33 -3.03 -3.42
CA ARG A 7 19.66 -2.21 -2.41
C ARG A 7 19.30 -0.83 -2.97
N GLU A 8 20.29 -0.16 -3.56
CA GLU A 8 20.09 1.20 -4.10
C GLU A 8 19.06 1.23 -5.24
N GLN A 9 19.04 0.22 -6.10
CA GLN A 9 18.04 0.14 -7.16
C GLN A 9 16.62 -0.11 -6.63
N LEU A 10 16.45 -0.94 -5.60
CA LEU A 10 15.15 -1.13 -4.96
C LEU A 10 14.68 0.14 -4.24
N LEU A 11 15.57 0.81 -3.53
CA LEU A 11 15.26 2.10 -2.88
C LEU A 11 14.85 3.16 -3.90
N ALA A 12 15.56 3.24 -5.03
CA ALA A 12 15.22 4.16 -6.11
C ALA A 12 13.85 3.89 -6.75
N VAL A 13 13.37 2.65 -6.75
CA VAL A 13 11.99 2.32 -7.13
C VAL A 13 11.02 2.83 -6.08
N MET A 14 11.27 2.56 -4.80
CA MET A 14 10.38 2.96 -3.72
C MET A 14 10.29 4.49 -3.56
N GLU A 15 11.37 5.22 -3.71
CA GLU A 15 11.39 6.69 -3.70
C GLU A 15 10.47 7.31 -4.76
N LYS A 16 10.23 6.59 -5.87
CA LYS A 16 9.30 7.00 -6.93
C LYS A 16 7.85 6.61 -6.66
N LYS A 17 7.59 5.83 -5.60
CA LYS A 17 6.23 5.41 -5.21
C LYS A 17 5.48 6.57 -4.54
N VAL A 18 5.41 7.69 -5.26
CA VAL A 18 4.65 8.89 -4.93
C VAL A 18 3.63 9.15 -6.03
N HIS A 19 2.48 9.69 -5.66
CA HIS A 19 1.43 9.97 -6.63
C HIS A 19 0.93 11.40 -6.47
N TRP A 20 0.77 12.09 -7.59
CA TRP A 20 0.38 13.51 -7.66
C TRP A 20 -0.94 13.81 -6.95
N ALA A 21 -1.89 12.88 -6.98
CA ALA A 21 -3.20 13.07 -6.36
C ALA A 21 -3.19 12.82 -4.83
N TRP A 22 -2.14 12.18 -4.28
CA TRP A 22 -2.11 11.84 -2.86
C TRP A 22 -2.25 13.06 -1.94
N PRO A 23 -1.56 14.20 -2.19
CA PRO A 23 -1.80 15.41 -1.41
C PRO A 23 -3.25 15.89 -1.41
N MET A 24 -3.99 15.65 -2.50
CA MET A 24 -5.40 16.04 -2.59
C MET A 24 -6.30 15.17 -1.71
N PHE A 25 -6.03 13.86 -1.62
CA PHE A 25 -6.72 12.97 -0.69
C PHE A 25 -6.40 13.31 0.77
N THR A 26 -5.14 13.64 1.07
CA THR A 26 -4.68 13.91 2.44
C THR A 26 -4.93 15.33 2.92
N SER A 27 -5.36 16.25 2.07
CA SER A 27 -5.76 17.62 2.44
C SER A 27 -7.26 17.89 2.36
N GLY A 28 -8.08 16.85 2.11
CA GLY A 28 -9.53 17.00 2.09
C GLY A 28 -10.11 17.58 0.81
N LEU A 29 -9.33 17.64 -0.27
CA LEU A 29 -9.79 18.21 -1.56
C LEU A 29 -10.65 17.23 -2.38
N VAL A 30 -10.63 15.94 -2.05
CA VAL A 30 -11.55 14.98 -2.66
C VAL A 30 -12.91 15.12 -2.02
N ARG A 31 -13.96 15.27 -2.82
CA ARG A 31 -15.33 15.34 -2.32
C ARG A 31 -15.69 14.06 -1.57
N LYS A 32 -16.34 14.19 -0.40
CA LYS A 32 -16.72 13.04 0.44
C LYS A 32 -17.60 12.02 -0.31
N ASP A 33 -18.50 12.50 -1.19
CA ASP A 33 -19.37 11.66 -2.02
C ASP A 33 -18.63 10.90 -3.13
N ARG A 34 -17.34 11.20 -3.38
CA ARG A 34 -16.47 10.49 -4.32
C ARG A 34 -15.45 9.60 -3.64
N LEU A 35 -15.21 9.83 -2.36
CA LEU A 35 -14.17 9.12 -1.61
C LEU A 35 -14.42 7.59 -1.54
N HIS A 36 -15.69 7.15 -1.62
CA HIS A 36 -16.01 5.71 -1.67
C HIS A 36 -15.35 5.00 -2.86
N LEU A 37 -15.19 5.67 -4.01
CA LEU A 37 -14.54 5.08 -5.19
C LEU A 37 -13.09 4.69 -4.90
N HIS A 38 -12.36 5.54 -4.15
CA HIS A 38 -11.01 5.22 -3.72
C HIS A 38 -10.99 3.95 -2.84
N PHE A 39 -11.83 3.89 -1.80
CA PHE A 39 -11.87 2.74 -0.90
C PHE A 39 -12.32 1.46 -1.58
N GLU A 40 -13.34 1.49 -2.43
CA GLU A 40 -13.81 0.34 -3.20
C GLU A 40 -12.69 -0.23 -4.08
N GLN A 41 -12.03 0.63 -4.85
CA GLN A 41 -10.96 0.21 -5.74
C GLN A 41 -9.74 -0.33 -4.98
N GLU A 42 -9.38 0.26 -3.86
CA GLU A 42 -8.26 -0.18 -3.04
C GLU A 42 -8.55 -1.54 -2.38
N TYR A 43 -9.74 -1.68 -1.80
CA TYR A 43 -10.18 -2.91 -1.15
C TYR A 43 -10.16 -4.10 -2.12
N GLU A 44 -10.81 -3.95 -3.27
CA GLU A 44 -10.95 -5.03 -4.26
C GLU A 44 -9.63 -5.29 -5.03
N THR A 45 -8.79 -4.28 -5.24
CA THR A 45 -7.53 -4.45 -5.96
C THR A 45 -6.56 -5.32 -5.17
N TYR A 46 -6.39 -5.10 -3.87
CA TYR A 46 -5.41 -5.85 -3.10
C TYR A 46 -5.71 -6.01 -1.60
N VAL A 47 -6.41 -5.08 -0.93
CA VAL A 47 -6.55 -5.14 0.53
C VAL A 47 -7.31 -6.39 0.98
N ARG A 48 -8.45 -6.71 0.34
CA ARG A 48 -9.26 -7.89 0.68
C ARG A 48 -8.46 -9.18 0.64
N ASP A 49 -7.63 -9.34 -0.38
CA ASP A 49 -6.91 -10.58 -0.66
C ASP A 49 -5.40 -10.46 -0.35
N PHE A 50 -4.98 -9.44 0.37
CA PHE A 50 -3.57 -9.27 0.73
C PHE A 50 -3.02 -10.47 1.52
N PRO A 51 -3.75 -11.04 2.50
CA PRO A 51 -3.31 -12.27 3.16
C PRO A 51 -3.08 -13.43 2.18
N ILE A 52 -3.89 -13.54 1.12
CA ILE A 52 -3.71 -14.57 0.08
C ILE A 52 -2.40 -14.32 -0.71
N LEU A 53 -2.09 -13.07 -1.05
CA LEU A 53 -0.84 -12.72 -1.74
C LEU A 53 0.38 -13.06 -0.89
N VAL A 54 0.36 -12.74 0.40
CA VAL A 54 1.42 -13.12 1.37
C VAL A 54 1.51 -14.64 1.50
N GLY A 55 0.38 -15.34 1.62
CA GLY A 55 0.33 -16.80 1.69
C GLY A 55 0.94 -17.49 0.46
N ARG A 56 0.72 -16.95 -0.73
CA ARG A 56 1.36 -17.44 -1.97
C ARG A 56 2.87 -17.23 -1.97
N ALA A 57 3.36 -16.10 -1.48
CA ALA A 57 4.80 -15.86 -1.28
C ALA A 57 5.39 -16.86 -0.28
N TYR A 58 4.70 -17.12 0.83
CA TYR A 58 5.09 -18.10 1.84
C TYR A 58 5.26 -19.51 1.27
N VAL A 59 4.25 -20.06 0.58
CA VAL A 59 4.31 -21.45 0.07
C VAL A 59 5.36 -21.66 -1.01
N ARG A 60 5.78 -20.60 -1.68
CA ARG A 60 6.79 -20.63 -2.74
C ARG A 60 8.21 -20.44 -2.23
N CYS A 61 8.39 -19.87 -1.04
CA CYS A 61 9.70 -19.55 -0.48
C CYS A 61 10.42 -20.82 0.03
N PRO A 62 11.60 -21.19 -0.51
CA PRO A 62 12.34 -22.36 -0.05
C PRO A 62 13.14 -22.11 1.24
N ILE A 63 13.24 -20.86 1.70
CA ILE A 63 14.14 -20.42 2.78
C ILE A 63 13.36 -20.39 4.11
N PRO A 64 13.70 -21.22 5.10
CA PRO A 64 12.93 -21.36 6.34
C PRO A 64 12.82 -20.04 7.13
N GLU A 65 13.87 -19.24 7.17
CA GLU A 65 13.93 -17.97 7.89
C GLU A 65 12.91 -16.98 7.31
N ILE A 66 12.86 -16.86 5.99
CA ILE A 66 11.92 -15.99 5.28
C ILE A 66 10.49 -16.51 5.43
N ARG A 67 10.29 -17.83 5.35
CA ARG A 67 8.95 -18.41 5.59
C ARG A 67 8.42 -18.09 6.97
N ARG A 68 9.26 -18.07 8.02
CA ARG A 68 8.80 -17.67 9.36
C ARG A 68 8.30 -16.23 9.38
N SER A 69 9.05 -15.31 8.80
CA SER A 69 8.64 -13.90 8.70
C SER A 69 7.35 -13.73 7.88
N LEU A 70 7.23 -14.43 6.73
CA LEU A 70 6.00 -14.42 5.94
C LEU A 70 4.80 -15.06 6.67
N ALA A 71 5.05 -16.07 7.50
CA ALA A 71 3.99 -16.70 8.31
C ALA A 71 3.51 -15.78 9.45
N GLU A 72 4.41 -15.03 10.08
CA GLU A 72 4.05 -14.00 11.07
C GLU A 72 3.24 -12.88 10.45
N ASN A 73 3.67 -12.39 9.29
CA ASN A 73 2.93 -11.39 8.53
C ASN A 73 1.54 -11.91 8.13
N LEU A 74 1.48 -13.11 7.51
CA LEU A 74 0.20 -13.74 7.14
C LEU A 74 -0.73 -13.91 8.34
N TYR A 75 -0.20 -14.33 9.49
CA TYR A 75 -0.98 -14.50 10.71
C TYR A 75 -1.56 -13.18 11.20
N GLU A 76 -0.78 -12.10 11.17
CA GLU A 76 -1.27 -10.77 11.53
C GLU A 76 -2.33 -10.28 10.53
N GLU A 77 -2.07 -10.35 9.23
CA GLU A 77 -2.98 -9.90 8.19
C GLU A 77 -4.33 -10.63 8.21
N GLU A 78 -4.30 -11.96 8.39
CA GLU A 78 -5.50 -12.80 8.36
C GLU A 78 -6.27 -12.80 9.68
N THR A 79 -5.62 -12.57 10.82
CA THR A 79 -6.24 -12.74 12.13
C THR A 79 -6.16 -11.51 13.04
N GLY A 80 -5.18 -10.62 12.81
CA GLY A 80 -4.82 -9.55 13.74
C GLY A 80 -4.25 -10.08 15.07
N GLY A 81 -3.77 -11.33 15.09
CA GLY A 81 -3.45 -12.04 16.32
C GLY A 81 -2.20 -11.56 17.04
N LEU A 82 -1.34 -10.79 16.41
CA LEU A 82 -0.17 -10.20 17.04
C LEU A 82 -0.48 -8.82 17.66
N VAL A 83 -1.19 -7.96 16.96
CA VAL A 83 -1.37 -6.56 17.37
C VAL A 83 -2.77 -6.00 17.08
N ALA A 84 -3.33 -6.26 15.91
CA ALA A 84 -4.51 -5.56 15.40
C ALA A 84 -5.83 -6.00 16.07
N GLY A 85 -5.90 -7.22 16.59
CA GLY A 85 -7.07 -7.80 17.24
C GLY A 85 -8.19 -8.23 16.28
N SER A 86 -8.04 -7.98 14.97
CA SER A 86 -8.96 -8.39 13.92
C SER A 86 -8.23 -8.42 12.57
N PRO A 87 -8.69 -9.22 11.59
CA PRO A 87 -8.12 -9.25 10.23
C PRO A 87 -8.00 -7.86 9.61
N HIS A 88 -6.86 -7.56 8.99
CA HIS A 88 -6.62 -6.25 8.38
C HIS A 88 -7.66 -5.88 7.30
N PRO A 89 -8.14 -6.81 6.43
CA PRO A 89 -9.21 -6.49 5.49
C PRO A 89 -10.51 -6.03 6.16
N LEU A 90 -10.84 -6.57 7.34
CA LEU A 90 -12.01 -6.13 8.12
C LEU A 90 -11.78 -4.77 8.78
N LEU A 91 -10.57 -4.53 9.29
CA LEU A 91 -10.20 -3.23 9.87
C LEU A 91 -10.18 -2.13 8.80
N PHE A 92 -9.82 -2.44 7.56
CA PHE A 92 -9.91 -1.48 6.46
C PHE A 92 -11.35 -1.00 6.24
N LEU A 93 -12.33 -1.90 6.32
CA LEU A 93 -13.75 -1.57 6.16
C LEU A 93 -14.30 -0.68 7.28
N GLU A 94 -13.58 -0.51 8.39
CA GLU A 94 -13.95 0.45 9.43
C GLU A 94 -13.83 1.90 8.96
N TYR A 95 -12.98 2.20 7.96
CA TYR A 95 -12.89 3.54 7.37
C TYR A 95 -14.18 3.93 6.63
N PRO A 96 -14.61 3.20 5.58
CA PRO A 96 -15.85 3.51 4.89
C PRO A 96 -17.07 3.42 5.82
N ARG A 97 -17.11 2.48 6.77
CA ARG A 97 -18.19 2.39 7.78
C ARG A 97 -18.27 3.66 8.64
N GLY A 98 -17.12 4.12 9.16
CA GLY A 98 -17.06 5.32 10.00
C GLY A 98 -17.37 6.61 9.24
N LEU A 99 -17.16 6.61 7.92
CA LEU A 99 -17.54 7.71 7.03
C LEU A 99 -19.01 7.67 6.59
N GLY A 100 -19.77 6.64 6.99
CA GLY A 100 -21.19 6.48 6.65
C GLY A 100 -21.43 5.94 5.24
N MET A 101 -20.46 5.22 4.66
CA MET A 101 -20.61 4.60 3.36
C MET A 101 -21.38 3.27 3.45
N ASP A 102 -22.12 2.92 2.38
CA ASP A 102 -22.80 1.64 2.29
C ASP A 102 -21.80 0.51 2.00
N LEU A 103 -21.60 -0.39 2.97
CA LEU A 103 -20.66 -1.50 2.86
C LEU A 103 -21.07 -2.56 1.83
N LYS A 104 -22.33 -2.63 1.42
CA LYS A 104 -22.75 -3.53 0.33
C LYS A 104 -22.03 -3.25 -0.98
N ARG A 105 -21.55 -2.02 -1.17
CA ARG A 105 -20.76 -1.63 -2.34
C ARG A 105 -19.41 -2.36 -2.43
N PHE A 106 -18.92 -2.89 -1.31
CA PHE A 106 -17.65 -3.63 -1.22
C PHE A 106 -17.80 -5.13 -1.49
N GLU A 107 -19.03 -5.64 -1.61
CA GLU A 107 -19.28 -7.07 -1.89
C GLU A 107 -19.03 -7.42 -3.37
N GLN A 108 -19.26 -6.48 -4.28
CA GLN A 108 -19.14 -6.69 -5.73
C GLN A 108 -18.61 -5.42 -6.40
N VAL A 109 -17.33 -5.13 -6.17
CA VAL A 109 -16.68 -3.96 -6.78
C VAL A 109 -16.29 -4.27 -8.22
N GLU A 110 -16.75 -3.46 -9.17
CA GLU A 110 -16.22 -3.49 -10.52
C GLU A 110 -14.90 -2.71 -10.57
N LEU A 111 -13.79 -3.41 -10.73
CA LEU A 111 -12.48 -2.78 -10.85
C LEU A 111 -12.34 -1.97 -12.14
N LEU A 112 -11.76 -0.79 -12.02
CA LEU A 112 -11.30 0.00 -13.16
C LEU A 112 -10.30 -0.80 -14.01
N PRO A 113 -10.22 -0.55 -15.33
CA PRO A 113 -9.30 -1.30 -16.21
C PRO A 113 -7.84 -1.28 -15.73
N ALA A 114 -7.36 -0.15 -15.20
CA ALA A 114 -6.01 -0.05 -14.65
C ALA A 114 -5.87 -0.85 -13.34
N ALA A 115 -6.87 -0.82 -12.47
CA ALA A 115 -6.92 -1.62 -11.25
C ALA A 115 -6.91 -3.12 -11.55
N LYS A 116 -7.70 -3.57 -12.55
CA LYS A 116 -7.70 -4.95 -13.05
C LYS A 116 -6.30 -5.39 -13.54
N ARG A 117 -5.57 -4.51 -14.23
CA ARG A 117 -4.19 -4.81 -14.67
C ARG A 117 -3.22 -4.92 -13.50
N TYR A 118 -3.30 -4.00 -12.56
CA TYR A 118 -2.45 -4.04 -11.37
C TYR A 118 -2.76 -5.27 -10.50
N ARG A 119 -4.03 -5.60 -10.27
CA ARG A 119 -4.44 -6.83 -9.57
C ARG A 119 -3.91 -8.09 -10.27
N ARG A 120 -4.07 -8.21 -11.58
CA ARG A 120 -3.53 -9.35 -12.35
C ARG A 120 -2.02 -9.47 -12.20
N PHE A 121 -1.31 -8.36 -12.24
CA PHE A 121 0.13 -8.36 -12.00
C PHE A 121 0.48 -8.90 -10.61
N LEU A 122 -0.23 -8.50 -9.55
CA LEU A 122 -0.02 -9.01 -8.19
C LEU A 122 -0.29 -10.53 -8.12
N ASP A 123 -1.34 -11.00 -8.78
CA ASP A 123 -1.63 -12.42 -8.88
C ASP A 123 -0.51 -13.17 -9.62
N ASP A 124 -0.07 -12.68 -10.77
CA ASP A 124 1.01 -13.29 -11.56
C ASP A 124 2.34 -13.30 -10.81
N ALA A 125 2.72 -12.19 -10.17
CA ALA A 125 3.93 -12.07 -9.38
C ALA A 125 3.98 -13.08 -8.23
N THR A 126 2.85 -13.34 -7.58
CA THR A 126 2.77 -14.25 -6.44
C THR A 126 2.50 -15.71 -6.83
N GLN A 127 1.89 -15.98 -7.99
CA GLN A 127 1.56 -17.33 -8.45
C GLN A 127 2.60 -17.93 -9.40
N HIS A 128 3.16 -17.13 -10.30
CA HIS A 128 3.90 -17.64 -11.46
C HIS A 128 5.39 -17.27 -11.44
N PHE A 129 5.78 -16.15 -10.80
CA PHE A 129 7.17 -15.74 -10.71
C PHE A 129 7.89 -16.44 -9.55
N GLY A 130 9.21 -16.23 -9.41
CA GLY A 130 9.98 -16.81 -8.32
C GLY A 130 9.59 -16.27 -6.95
N TRP A 131 9.93 -17.01 -5.89
CA TRP A 131 9.67 -16.59 -4.51
C TRP A 131 10.28 -15.22 -4.18
N ASP A 132 11.43 -14.94 -4.75
CA ASP A 132 12.19 -13.69 -4.61
C ASP A 132 11.39 -12.47 -5.09
N ILE A 133 10.71 -12.63 -6.23
CA ILE A 133 9.81 -11.62 -6.79
C ILE A 133 8.53 -11.53 -5.95
N ALA A 134 7.91 -12.68 -5.65
CA ALA A 134 6.69 -12.72 -4.85
C ALA A 134 6.88 -12.01 -3.50
N ALA A 135 7.95 -12.36 -2.76
CA ALA A 135 8.26 -11.73 -1.48
C ALA A 135 8.54 -10.22 -1.63
N ALA A 136 9.41 -9.81 -2.59
CA ALA A 136 9.72 -8.39 -2.78
C ALA A 136 8.48 -7.56 -3.14
N VAL A 137 7.59 -8.07 -3.99
CA VAL A 137 6.36 -7.37 -4.39
C VAL A 137 5.42 -7.21 -3.20
N VAL A 138 5.16 -8.25 -2.41
CA VAL A 138 4.19 -8.14 -1.30
C VAL A 138 4.77 -7.40 -0.10
N THR A 139 6.02 -7.66 0.32
CA THR A 139 6.54 -7.14 1.58
C THR A 139 7.32 -5.82 1.44
N ILE A 140 7.89 -5.53 0.25
CA ILE A 140 8.57 -4.25 0.03
C ILE A 140 7.68 -3.30 -0.76
N PHE A 141 7.12 -3.75 -1.91
CA PHE A 141 6.39 -2.83 -2.76
C PHE A 141 4.99 -2.51 -2.23
N VAL A 142 4.17 -3.50 -1.90
CA VAL A 142 2.78 -3.25 -1.46
C VAL A 142 2.76 -2.58 -0.10
N GLU A 143 3.44 -3.13 0.90
CA GLU A 143 3.47 -2.59 2.26
C GLU A 143 4.34 -1.32 2.41
N GLY A 144 5.40 -1.19 1.61
CA GLY A 144 6.36 -0.11 1.74
C GLY A 144 5.88 1.24 1.20
N SER A 145 6.59 2.29 1.57
CA SER A 145 6.33 3.68 1.18
C SER A 145 7.50 4.31 0.43
N SER A 146 7.34 5.56 -0.02
CA SER A 146 8.44 6.34 -0.60
C SER A 146 9.55 6.68 0.41
N ASP A 147 9.29 6.52 1.70
CA ASP A 147 10.21 6.90 2.77
C ASP A 147 11.10 5.73 3.25
N GLU A 148 11.15 4.60 2.49
CA GLU A 148 11.89 3.39 2.84
C GLU A 148 13.36 3.69 3.21
N ARG A 149 14.05 4.52 2.42
CA ARG A 149 15.44 4.89 2.72
C ARG A 149 15.57 5.51 4.11
N SER A 150 14.77 6.53 4.38
CA SER A 150 14.79 7.22 5.68
C SER A 150 14.46 6.25 6.82
N ALA A 151 13.46 5.39 6.62
CA ALA A 151 13.03 4.43 7.63
C ALA A 151 14.11 3.37 7.95
N LEU A 152 14.90 2.96 6.95
CA LEU A 152 15.99 1.99 7.13
C LEU A 152 17.27 2.61 7.69
N GLU A 153 17.53 3.91 7.46
CA GLU A 153 18.76 4.60 7.86
C GLU A 153 18.65 5.32 9.19
N LEU A 154 17.43 5.68 9.60
CA LEU A 154 17.22 6.39 10.87
C LEU A 154 17.42 5.47 12.06
N LYS A 155 18.33 5.86 12.98
CA LYS A 155 18.52 5.18 14.26
C LYS A 155 17.40 5.46 15.26
N GLU A 156 16.70 6.58 15.09
CA GLU A 156 15.55 6.97 15.90
C GLU A 156 14.40 7.36 14.99
N GLN A 157 13.27 6.67 15.11
CA GLN A 157 12.05 7.04 14.39
C GLN A 157 11.41 8.26 15.06
N LYS A 158 11.01 9.24 14.26
CA LYS A 158 10.17 10.32 14.78
C LYS A 158 8.86 9.72 15.29
N PRO A 159 8.37 10.21 16.46
CA PRO A 159 7.07 9.75 16.94
C PRO A 159 6.00 10.02 15.87
N PRO A 160 5.09 9.05 15.62
CA PRO A 160 4.04 9.24 14.64
C PRO A 160 3.13 10.41 15.03
N ALA A 161 2.62 11.14 14.05
CA ALA A 161 1.66 12.23 14.30
C ALA A 161 0.44 11.70 15.09
N PRO A 162 -0.19 12.53 15.95
CA PRO A 162 -1.41 12.15 16.65
C PRO A 162 -2.48 11.61 15.68
N LEU A 163 -3.30 10.65 16.14
CA LEU A 163 -4.36 10.06 15.30
C LEU A 163 -5.42 11.10 14.91
N GLU A 164 -5.61 12.13 15.71
CA GLU A 164 -6.50 13.26 15.46
C GLU A 164 -6.08 14.07 14.22
N GLU A 165 -4.80 14.08 13.90
CA GLU A 165 -4.25 14.74 12.70
C GLU A 165 -4.35 13.87 11.44
N HIS A 166 -4.83 12.64 11.57
CA HIS A 166 -5.02 11.75 10.41
C HIS A 166 -5.98 12.39 9.39
N PRO A 167 -5.67 12.42 8.08
CA PRO A 167 -6.48 13.10 7.07
C PRO A 167 -7.96 12.73 7.08
N LEU A 168 -8.29 11.46 7.26
CA LEU A 168 -9.68 11.00 7.33
C LEU A 168 -10.44 11.58 8.54
N VAL A 169 -9.75 11.79 9.66
CA VAL A 169 -10.33 12.42 10.86
C VAL A 169 -10.49 13.91 10.61
N LYS A 170 -9.40 14.57 10.25
CA LYS A 170 -9.30 16.03 10.16
C LYS A 170 -10.20 16.62 9.08
N TYR A 171 -10.29 15.99 7.92
CA TYR A 171 -10.99 16.57 6.76
C TYR A 171 -12.30 15.87 6.42
N TYR A 172 -12.48 14.61 6.81
CA TYR A 172 -13.67 13.84 6.42
C TYR A 172 -14.56 13.45 7.60
N GLY A 173 -14.12 13.74 8.84
CA GLY A 173 -14.92 13.51 10.04
C GLY A 173 -14.98 12.04 10.47
N LEU A 174 -13.96 11.22 10.09
CA LEU A 174 -13.85 9.85 10.58
C LEU A 174 -13.64 9.87 12.11
N PRO A 175 -14.42 9.13 12.91
CA PRO A 175 -14.11 8.97 14.32
C PRO A 175 -12.73 8.30 14.54
N VAL A 176 -11.90 8.85 15.43
CA VAL A 176 -10.55 8.31 15.74
C VAL A 176 -10.58 6.83 16.09
N ALA A 177 -11.64 6.36 16.77
CA ALA A 177 -11.83 4.94 17.12
C ALA A 177 -11.87 4.01 15.89
N ARG A 178 -12.13 4.53 14.69
CA ARG A 178 -12.16 3.77 13.44
C ARG A 178 -10.79 3.66 12.75
N LEU A 179 -9.75 4.23 13.32
CA LEU A 179 -8.36 4.14 12.84
C LEU A 179 -7.61 2.91 13.39
N ALA A 180 -8.30 1.80 13.65
CA ALA A 180 -7.68 0.60 14.23
C ALA A 180 -6.58 0.02 13.32
N LEU A 181 -6.80 -0.04 12.00
CA LEU A 181 -5.78 -0.48 11.04
C LEU A 181 -4.56 0.45 11.02
N THR A 182 -4.76 1.76 10.95
CA THR A 182 -3.66 2.74 11.04
C THR A 182 -2.84 2.56 12.32
N LYS A 183 -3.53 2.31 13.44
CA LYS A 183 -2.88 2.09 14.73
C LYS A 183 -2.05 0.80 14.74
N ALA A 184 -2.59 -0.29 14.19
CA ALA A 184 -1.90 -1.57 14.07
C ALA A 184 -0.64 -1.43 13.19
N HIS A 185 -0.76 -0.84 12.01
CA HIS A 185 0.38 -0.61 11.11
C HIS A 185 1.51 0.16 11.81
N ARG A 186 1.20 1.22 12.55
CA ARG A 186 2.22 1.99 13.31
C ARG A 186 2.99 1.18 14.34
N GLN A 187 2.45 0.06 14.82
CA GLN A 187 3.09 -0.79 15.82
C GLN A 187 3.99 -1.87 15.20
N VAL A 188 3.64 -2.39 14.01
CA VAL A 188 4.36 -3.52 13.39
C VAL A 188 5.28 -3.13 12.24
N GLU A 189 5.04 -1.98 11.59
CA GLU A 189 5.75 -1.59 10.36
C GLU A 189 7.27 -1.62 10.47
N GLY A 190 7.85 -1.14 11.58
CA GLY A 190 9.29 -1.04 11.71
C GLY A 190 10.00 -2.40 11.69
N SER A 191 9.47 -3.39 12.38
CA SER A 191 10.06 -4.74 12.46
C SER A 191 9.82 -5.55 11.18
N HIS A 192 8.61 -5.49 10.63
CA HIS A 192 8.28 -6.19 9.38
C HIS A 192 9.08 -5.63 8.21
N ARG A 193 9.21 -4.31 8.11
CA ARG A 193 10.03 -3.64 7.09
C ARG A 193 11.47 -4.10 7.13
N ALA A 194 12.12 -4.02 8.30
CA ALA A 194 13.51 -4.43 8.45
C ALA A 194 13.73 -5.90 8.06
N ALA A 195 12.85 -6.79 8.50
CA ALA A 195 12.90 -8.22 8.17
C ALA A 195 12.70 -8.48 6.67
N ALA A 196 11.77 -7.77 6.03
CA ALA A 196 11.52 -7.88 4.59
C ALA A 196 12.74 -7.48 3.76
N TRP A 197 13.33 -6.32 4.07
CA TRP A 197 14.54 -5.86 3.39
C TRP A 197 15.73 -6.78 3.61
N ASP A 198 15.95 -7.24 4.85
CA ASP A 198 17.02 -8.19 5.17
C ASP A 198 16.85 -9.50 4.39
N ALA A 199 15.63 -10.04 4.36
CA ALA A 199 15.29 -11.24 3.61
C ALA A 199 15.65 -11.12 2.12
N ILE A 200 15.22 -10.03 1.47
CA ILE A 200 15.45 -9.83 0.04
C ILE A 200 16.92 -9.55 -0.26
N LEU A 201 17.57 -8.69 0.50
CA LEU A 201 18.97 -8.31 0.24
C LEU A 201 19.96 -9.44 0.47
N ASN A 202 19.72 -10.33 1.44
CA ASN A 202 20.66 -11.38 1.81
C ASN A 202 20.40 -12.71 1.08
N HIS A 203 19.17 -12.98 0.66
CA HIS A 203 18.82 -14.30 0.13
C HIS A 203 18.53 -14.32 -1.37
N VAL A 204 18.25 -13.17 -2.00
CA VAL A 204 18.09 -13.14 -3.47
C VAL A 204 19.44 -13.34 -4.15
N LEU A 205 19.52 -14.40 -4.94
CA LEU A 205 20.76 -14.76 -5.69
C LEU A 205 21.19 -13.62 -6.62
N PRO A 206 22.51 -13.35 -6.77
CA PRO A 206 23.02 -12.25 -7.60
C PRO A 206 22.49 -12.25 -9.04
N MET A 207 22.28 -13.42 -9.63
CA MET A 207 21.73 -13.59 -10.97
C MET A 207 20.24 -13.23 -11.07
N ARG A 208 19.51 -13.28 -9.95
CA ARG A 208 18.06 -12.99 -9.88
C ARG A 208 17.74 -11.52 -9.58
N ARG A 209 18.67 -10.78 -8.97
CA ARG A 209 18.48 -9.40 -8.50
C ARG A 209 17.96 -8.46 -9.59
N GLY A 210 18.51 -8.58 -10.80
CA GLY A 210 18.03 -7.79 -11.94
C GLY A 210 16.58 -8.07 -12.34
N ALA A 211 16.11 -9.32 -12.18
CA ALA A 211 14.70 -9.65 -12.42
C ALA A 211 13.80 -9.04 -11.36
N VAL A 212 14.19 -9.10 -10.09
CA VAL A 212 13.43 -8.47 -8.99
C VAL A 212 13.29 -6.97 -9.24
N VAL A 213 14.39 -6.25 -9.54
CA VAL A 213 14.35 -4.80 -9.81
C VAL A 213 13.43 -4.46 -10.99
N ARG A 214 13.51 -5.21 -12.09
CA ARG A 214 12.60 -4.96 -13.24
C ARG A 214 11.15 -5.15 -12.87
N THR A 215 10.83 -6.20 -12.13
CA THR A 215 9.43 -6.46 -11.70
C THR A 215 8.95 -5.40 -10.71
N MET A 216 9.80 -4.89 -9.84
CA MET A 216 9.45 -3.78 -8.94
C MET A 216 9.18 -2.47 -9.72
N ASN A 217 9.92 -2.18 -10.81
CA ASN A 217 9.62 -1.06 -11.69
C ASN A 217 8.27 -1.27 -12.41
N GLU A 218 7.99 -2.47 -12.92
CA GLU A 218 6.68 -2.80 -13.51
C GLU A 218 5.54 -2.63 -12.51
N ALA A 219 5.75 -3.06 -11.25
CA ALA A 219 4.80 -2.81 -10.17
C ALA A 219 4.52 -1.32 -9.97
N LEU A 220 5.57 -0.49 -10.00
CA LEU A 220 5.46 0.97 -9.87
C LEU A 220 4.66 1.60 -11.02
N ASP A 221 4.92 1.19 -12.26
CA ASP A 221 4.22 1.71 -13.44
C ASP A 221 2.72 1.35 -13.38
N LEU A 222 2.42 0.09 -13.05
CA LEU A 222 1.03 -0.40 -12.94
C LEU A 222 0.29 0.23 -11.75
N TRP A 223 0.96 0.37 -10.60
CA TRP A 223 0.42 1.07 -9.43
C TRP A 223 0.14 2.54 -9.74
N SER A 224 1.04 3.23 -10.43
CA SER A 224 0.85 4.62 -10.82
C SER A 224 -0.35 4.79 -11.74
N ALA A 225 -0.48 3.93 -12.77
CA ALA A 225 -1.63 3.94 -13.67
C ALA A 225 -2.95 3.61 -12.95
N TYR A 226 -2.92 2.69 -11.99
CA TYR A 226 -4.07 2.40 -11.13
C TYR A 226 -4.47 3.62 -10.30
N ARG A 227 -3.52 4.30 -9.67
CA ARG A 227 -3.77 5.51 -8.87
C ARG A 227 -4.25 6.68 -9.73
N ASP A 228 -3.73 6.84 -10.96
CA ASP A 228 -4.24 7.82 -11.93
C ASP A 228 -5.74 7.59 -12.21
N ALA A 229 -6.12 6.36 -12.54
CA ALA A 229 -7.52 6.02 -12.85
C ALA A 229 -8.45 6.24 -11.64
N VAL A 230 -8.01 5.93 -10.43
CA VAL A 230 -8.78 6.19 -9.20
C VAL A 230 -8.95 7.70 -9.00
N ALA A 231 -7.87 8.48 -9.14
CA ALA A 231 -7.91 9.93 -8.97
C ALA A 231 -8.87 10.60 -9.96
N GLU A 232 -8.79 10.23 -11.25
CA GLU A 232 -9.68 10.72 -12.30
C GLU A 232 -11.15 10.37 -12.00
N THR A 233 -11.42 9.15 -11.56
CA THR A 233 -12.77 8.71 -11.19
C THR A 233 -13.30 9.47 -9.97
N CYS A 234 -12.41 9.87 -9.05
CA CYS A 234 -12.74 10.75 -7.93
C CYS A 234 -12.93 12.23 -8.36
N GLY A 235 -12.76 12.56 -9.63
CA GLY A 235 -12.93 13.90 -10.17
C GLY A 235 -11.69 14.80 -10.06
N LEU A 236 -10.52 14.20 -9.80
CA LEU A 236 -9.26 14.94 -9.75
C LEU A 236 -8.61 15.00 -11.13
N THR A 237 -7.95 16.11 -11.41
CA THR A 237 -7.14 16.30 -12.63
C THR A 237 -5.68 16.50 -12.26
N ARG A 238 -4.77 15.91 -13.05
CA ARG A 238 -3.33 16.09 -12.84
C ARG A 238 -2.98 17.57 -13.05
N PRO A 239 -2.28 18.21 -12.10
CA PRO A 239 -1.81 19.58 -12.28
C PRO A 239 -0.92 19.68 -13.53
N ILE A 240 -1.15 20.69 -14.35
CA ILE A 240 -0.25 21.00 -15.47
C ILE A 240 1.06 21.48 -14.88
N ALA A 241 2.19 20.94 -15.34
CA ALA A 241 3.51 21.35 -14.87
C ALA A 241 3.67 22.88 -14.99
N GLY A 242 3.85 23.58 -13.85
CA GLY A 242 3.98 25.04 -13.77
C GLY A 242 2.68 25.81 -13.50
N ALA A 243 1.53 25.16 -13.37
CA ALA A 243 0.32 25.79 -12.85
C ALA A 243 0.23 25.57 -11.32
N GLU A 244 0.01 26.63 -10.57
CA GLU A 244 -0.44 26.49 -9.16
C GLU A 244 -1.72 25.64 -9.15
N PRO A 245 -1.94 24.79 -8.13
CA PRO A 245 -3.17 24.03 -8.04
C PRO A 245 -4.34 25.02 -8.07
N ALA A 246 -5.18 24.94 -9.10
CA ALA A 246 -6.41 25.70 -9.16
C ALA A 246 -7.26 25.26 -7.96
N VAL A 247 -7.28 26.05 -6.94
CA VAL A 247 -8.28 25.99 -5.89
C VAL A 247 -9.54 26.56 -6.54
N ASP A 248 -10.32 25.70 -7.20
CA ASP A 248 -11.66 26.06 -7.59
C ASP A 248 -12.38 26.52 -6.32
N SER A 249 -12.68 27.82 -6.28
CA SER A 249 -13.41 28.48 -5.22
C SER A 249 -14.80 27.83 -5.11
N LEU A 250 -14.93 26.83 -4.23
CA LEU A 250 -16.22 26.38 -3.73
C LEU A 250 -16.69 27.35 -2.62
N ALA A 251 -16.79 28.63 -2.98
CA ALA A 251 -17.70 29.56 -2.36
C ALA A 251 -18.97 29.56 -3.22
N GLU A 252 -20.10 29.35 -2.54
CA GLU A 252 -21.48 29.36 -3.03
C GLU A 252 -22.05 28.00 -3.43
N VAL A 253 -22.55 27.26 -2.43
CA VAL A 253 -23.99 26.94 -2.35
C VAL A 253 -24.35 26.77 -0.88
N ALA A 254 -25.17 27.69 -0.39
CA ALA A 254 -25.85 27.68 0.90
C ALA A 254 -26.83 26.49 0.99
#